data_363f54d50ee5d33fd149ae827b99fc1a
#
_entry.id   363f54d50ee5d33fd149ae827b99fc1a
#
_cell.length_a   1.000
_cell.length_b   1.000
_cell.length_c   1.000
_cell.angle_alpha   90.00
_cell.angle_beta   90.00
_cell.angle_gamma   90.00
#
_symmetry.space_group_name_H-M   'P 1'
#
loop_
_entity.id
_entity.type
_entity.pdbx_description
1 polymer ?
#
loop_
_entity_poly.entity_id
_entity_poly.type
_entity_poly.pdbx_seq_one_letter_code
_entity_poly.pdbx_strand_id
1 'polypeptide(L)'
;STELQQLDLRRLSNPNWVHDPKMLGATGYVDLQAGNLEGIRKQIPTYQELGLTYLHLMPLFARPDGENDGGYAVSSYRDVDPPLGTMAELAQLAQELREVGISLVVDFIFNHTANNHEWASKAQSGDPEFQQYYWMFDREEDTIAWQQHLRIIFPDRGGSFTWCEKSQKWVWTTFFEFQWDLNYSNPEVFRGMLAEMLFLTNQGIEVLRMDAVAFIWKRAGTDCENQPEAH
;
A
#
# COMPACT_ATOMS: atom_id res chain seq x y z
N SER A 1 15.48 2.09 16.52
CA SER A 1 16.68 2.84 16.99
C SER A 1 16.28 3.82 18.10
N THR A 2 17.24 4.29 18.89
CA THR A 2 17.00 5.32 19.93
C THR A 2 16.47 6.61 19.32
N GLU A 3 16.94 6.96 18.13
CA GLU A 3 16.49 8.14 17.39
C GLU A 3 14.98 8.06 17.05
N LEU A 4 14.50 6.93 16.53
CA LEU A 4 13.08 6.74 16.23
C LEU A 4 12.21 6.78 17.49
N GLN A 5 12.70 6.22 18.63
CA GLN A 5 12.01 6.33 19.91
C GLN A 5 11.87 7.80 20.37
N GLN A 6 12.92 8.61 20.17
CA GLN A 6 12.87 10.04 20.48
C GLN A 6 11.92 10.79 19.53
N LEU A 7 11.87 10.39 18.26
CA LEU A 7 10.89 10.93 17.30
C LEU A 7 9.48 10.65 17.78
N ASP A 8 9.16 9.40 18.16
CA ASP A 8 7.85 9.01 18.68
C ASP A 8 7.44 9.88 19.89
N LEU A 9 8.34 10.08 20.84
CA LEU A 9 8.08 10.94 22.00
C LEU A 9 7.78 12.40 21.60
N ARG A 10 8.52 12.94 20.62
CA ARG A 10 8.23 14.28 20.08
C ARG A 10 6.86 14.36 19.41
N ARG A 11 6.49 13.34 18.61
CA ARG A 11 5.19 13.28 17.92
C ARG A 11 4.04 13.10 18.93
N LEU A 12 4.21 12.31 19.96
CA LEU A 12 3.23 12.17 21.06
C LEU A 12 3.01 13.47 21.83
N SER A 13 4.06 14.28 22.01
CA SER A 13 3.94 15.58 22.68
C SER A 13 3.24 16.65 21.81
N ASN A 14 3.16 16.45 20.49
CA ASN A 14 2.45 17.31 19.55
C ASN A 14 1.70 16.47 18.50
N PRO A 15 0.58 15.82 18.86
CA PRO A 15 -0.12 14.88 17.98
C PRO A 15 -0.70 15.53 16.72
N ASN A 16 -0.88 16.84 16.73
CA ASN A 16 -1.41 17.59 15.60
C ASN A 16 -0.31 18.15 14.67
N TRP A 17 0.91 17.67 14.78
CA TRP A 17 2.04 18.20 13.99
C TRP A 17 1.80 18.14 12.46
N VAL A 18 1.06 17.14 11.99
CA VAL A 18 0.71 16.99 10.56
C VAL A 18 -0.28 18.07 10.07
N HIS A 19 -0.97 18.75 10.98
CA HIS A 19 -1.93 19.82 10.68
C HIS A 19 -1.33 21.24 10.89
N ASP A 20 -0.01 21.33 11.14
CA ASP A 20 0.65 22.62 11.28
C ASP A 20 0.51 23.41 9.96
N PRO A 21 0.03 24.67 9.98
CA PRO A 21 -0.11 25.49 8.77
C PRO A 21 1.22 25.74 8.03
N LYS A 22 2.36 25.43 8.64
CA LYS A 22 3.69 25.50 8.01
C LYS A 22 4.02 24.26 7.21
N MET A 23 3.19 23.21 7.27
CA MET A 23 3.43 21.98 6.50
C MET A 23 3.30 22.27 5.00
N LEU A 24 4.41 22.07 4.28
CA LEU A 24 4.50 22.19 2.83
C LEU A 24 5.08 20.89 2.27
N GLY A 25 4.38 20.25 1.35
CA GLY A 25 4.80 18.98 0.79
C GLY A 25 4.95 19.00 -0.72
N ALA A 26 5.74 18.03 -1.20
CA ALA A 26 5.80 17.65 -2.60
C ALA A 26 5.45 16.17 -2.74
N THR A 27 4.86 15.82 -3.88
CA THR A 27 4.47 14.45 -4.23
C THR A 27 4.99 14.10 -5.61
N GLY A 28 5.49 12.88 -5.79
CA GLY A 28 5.85 12.38 -7.12
C GLY A 28 6.43 10.98 -7.10
N TYR A 29 6.57 10.41 -8.29
CA TYR A 29 7.25 9.14 -8.50
C TYR A 29 8.76 9.33 -8.46
N VAL A 30 9.48 8.38 -7.85
CA VAL A 30 10.95 8.40 -7.71
C VAL A 30 11.64 8.44 -9.07
N ASP A 31 11.21 7.59 -10.00
CA ASP A 31 11.78 7.47 -11.36
C ASP A 31 11.57 8.75 -12.18
N LEU A 32 10.37 9.34 -12.10
CA LEU A 32 10.04 10.55 -12.84
C LEU A 32 10.74 11.80 -12.27
N GLN A 33 10.97 11.84 -10.96
CA GLN A 33 11.62 12.98 -10.32
C GLN A 33 13.15 12.93 -10.46
N ALA A 34 13.75 11.76 -10.26
CA ALA A 34 15.19 11.65 -10.07
C ALA A 34 15.81 10.32 -10.52
N GLY A 35 15.05 9.48 -11.18
CA GLY A 35 15.46 8.18 -11.67
C GLY A 35 15.49 7.07 -10.62
N ASN A 36 15.99 7.35 -9.41
CA ASN A 36 16.09 6.41 -8.31
C ASN A 36 16.22 7.12 -6.95
N LEU A 37 16.28 6.35 -5.84
CA LEU A 37 16.39 6.89 -4.49
C LEU A 37 17.66 7.71 -4.28
N GLU A 38 18.78 7.34 -4.87
CA GLU A 38 20.02 8.13 -4.81
C GLU A 38 19.84 9.49 -5.52
N GLY A 39 19.10 9.54 -6.62
CA GLY A 39 18.75 10.78 -7.29
C GLY A 39 17.90 11.68 -6.39
N ILE A 40 16.92 11.12 -5.67
CA ILE A 40 16.10 11.86 -4.67
C ILE A 40 17.01 12.43 -3.56
N ARG A 41 17.96 11.64 -3.04
CA ARG A 41 18.91 12.11 -2.03
C ARG A 41 19.70 13.35 -2.48
N LYS A 42 20.14 13.37 -3.73
CA LYS A 42 20.86 14.51 -4.30
C LYS A 42 20.02 15.79 -4.40
N GLN A 43 18.67 15.67 -4.37
CA GLN A 43 17.77 16.79 -4.41
C GLN A 43 17.42 17.36 -3.03
N ILE A 44 17.87 16.75 -1.92
CA ILE A 44 17.58 17.22 -0.56
C ILE A 44 17.89 18.73 -0.37
N PRO A 45 19.03 19.28 -0.83
CA PRO A 45 19.30 20.71 -0.72
C PRO A 45 18.22 21.58 -1.42
N THR A 46 17.76 21.16 -2.60
CA THR A 46 16.69 21.86 -3.32
C THR A 46 15.37 21.80 -2.54
N TYR A 47 15.02 20.66 -1.94
CA TYR A 47 13.83 20.54 -1.11
C TYR A 47 13.87 21.47 0.10
N GLN A 48 15.05 21.63 0.72
CA GLN A 48 15.26 22.61 1.81
C GLN A 48 15.08 24.06 1.34
N GLU A 49 15.66 24.42 0.17
CA GLU A 49 15.50 25.75 -0.41
C GLU A 49 14.02 26.08 -0.73
N LEU A 50 13.24 25.08 -1.15
CA LEU A 50 11.81 25.20 -1.38
C LEU A 50 11.00 25.27 -0.07
N GLY A 51 11.61 24.98 1.07
CA GLY A 51 10.95 24.96 2.36
C GLY A 51 10.04 23.76 2.59
N LEU A 52 10.30 22.63 1.94
CA LEU A 52 9.50 21.42 2.14
C LEU A 52 9.66 20.90 3.58
N THR A 53 8.57 20.43 4.15
CA THR A 53 8.50 19.79 5.47
C THR A 53 8.10 18.32 5.38
N TYR A 54 7.57 17.88 4.23
CA TYR A 54 7.38 16.47 3.93
C TYR A 54 7.56 16.19 2.42
N LEU A 55 8.02 14.99 2.13
CA LEU A 55 8.15 14.45 0.76
C LEU A 55 7.35 13.16 0.66
N HIS A 56 6.34 13.15 -0.20
CA HIS A 56 5.55 11.97 -0.50
C HIS A 56 6.09 11.29 -1.77
N LEU A 57 6.64 10.10 -1.61
CA LEU A 57 7.03 9.23 -2.71
C LEU A 57 5.88 8.27 -3.02
N MET A 58 5.35 8.39 -4.24
CA MET A 58 4.31 7.49 -4.77
C MET A 58 4.83 6.05 -4.84
N PRO A 59 3.98 5.04 -5.12
CA PRO A 59 4.35 3.64 -4.87
C PRO A 59 5.74 3.27 -5.37
N LEU A 60 6.55 2.72 -4.48
CA LEU A 60 7.96 2.43 -4.73
C LEU A 60 8.38 1.00 -4.31
N PHE A 61 7.44 0.21 -3.80
CA PHE A 61 7.72 -1.15 -3.38
C PHE A 61 7.73 -2.13 -4.56
N ALA A 62 8.28 -3.33 -4.33
CA ALA A 62 8.36 -4.38 -5.35
C ALA A 62 6.98 -4.67 -5.95
N ARG A 63 6.94 -4.79 -7.26
CA ARG A 63 5.73 -4.94 -8.07
C ARG A 63 5.92 -6.02 -9.14
N PRO A 64 4.85 -6.54 -9.77
CA PRO A 64 4.97 -7.44 -10.90
C PRO A 64 5.67 -6.77 -12.09
N ASP A 65 6.39 -7.55 -12.88
CA ASP A 65 6.83 -7.12 -14.20
C ASP A 65 5.60 -6.88 -15.11
N GLY A 66 5.65 -5.85 -15.94
CA GLY A 66 4.57 -5.48 -16.84
C GLY A 66 3.46 -4.68 -16.17
N GLU A 67 2.21 -5.14 -16.24
CA GLU A 67 1.05 -4.44 -15.67
C GLU A 67 1.09 -4.45 -14.14
N ASN A 68 1.13 -3.27 -13.55
CA ASN A 68 1.25 -3.10 -12.09
C ASN A 68 0.55 -1.84 -11.56
N ASP A 69 -0.22 -1.15 -12.41
CA ASP A 69 -0.98 0.06 -12.04
C ASP A 69 -0.10 1.15 -11.40
N GLY A 70 1.06 1.46 -12.00
CA GLY A 70 1.96 2.47 -11.46
C GLY A 70 2.55 2.13 -10.09
N GLY A 71 2.66 0.83 -9.76
CA GLY A 71 3.19 0.32 -8.50
C GLY A 71 2.13 0.07 -7.41
N TYR A 72 0.84 0.34 -7.70
CA TYR A 72 -0.24 0.05 -6.75
C TYR A 72 -0.58 -1.44 -6.62
N ALA A 73 0.00 -2.32 -7.46
CA ALA A 73 0.01 -3.75 -7.26
C ALA A 73 1.30 -4.17 -6.56
N VAL A 74 1.27 -4.32 -5.23
CA VAL A 74 2.47 -4.60 -4.42
C VAL A 74 2.74 -6.10 -4.33
N SER A 75 3.93 -6.52 -4.76
CA SER A 75 4.43 -7.90 -4.62
C SER A 75 5.11 -8.15 -3.27
N SER A 76 5.74 -7.12 -2.70
CA SER A 76 6.38 -7.17 -1.38
C SER A 76 6.46 -5.76 -0.79
N TYR A 77 6.04 -5.60 0.47
CA TYR A 77 6.22 -4.34 1.23
C TYR A 77 7.63 -4.23 1.84
N ARG A 78 8.41 -5.30 1.81
CA ARG A 78 9.75 -5.37 2.41
C ARG A 78 10.89 -5.11 1.43
N ASP A 79 10.54 -4.99 0.16
CA ASP A 79 11.48 -4.73 -0.92
C ASP A 79 11.08 -3.48 -1.69
N VAL A 80 12.04 -2.64 -2.01
CA VAL A 80 11.88 -1.55 -2.98
C VAL A 80 11.93 -2.14 -4.39
N ASP A 81 11.19 -1.55 -5.33
CA ASP A 81 11.29 -1.94 -6.74
C ASP A 81 12.74 -1.81 -7.24
N PRO A 82 13.37 -2.88 -7.75
CA PRO A 82 14.80 -2.92 -8.00
C PRO A 82 15.38 -1.75 -8.83
N PRO A 83 14.69 -1.23 -9.87
CA PRO A 83 15.19 -0.05 -10.59
C PRO A 83 15.26 1.22 -9.74
N LEU A 84 14.48 1.32 -8.67
CA LEU A 84 14.41 2.50 -7.82
C LEU A 84 15.47 2.48 -6.70
N GLY A 85 15.88 1.29 -6.27
CA GLY A 85 16.87 1.12 -5.22
C GLY A 85 16.59 -0.04 -4.27
N THR A 86 17.03 0.07 -3.04
CA THR A 86 16.95 -0.95 -2.00
C THR A 86 16.24 -0.41 -0.75
N MET A 87 15.77 -1.31 0.12
CA MET A 87 15.19 -0.92 1.42
C MET A 87 16.23 -0.20 2.31
N ALA A 88 17.51 -0.56 2.22
CA ALA A 88 18.58 0.13 2.95
C ALA A 88 18.77 1.58 2.47
N GLU A 89 18.69 1.81 1.16
CA GLU A 89 18.75 3.18 0.59
C GLU A 89 17.50 3.99 0.95
N LEU A 90 16.32 3.37 1.02
CA LEU A 90 15.11 4.03 1.48
C LEU A 90 15.21 4.44 2.95
N ALA A 91 15.72 3.56 3.81
CA ALA A 91 15.94 3.86 5.23
C ALA A 91 16.98 4.98 5.42
N GLN A 92 18.03 5.00 4.60
CA GLN A 92 19.03 6.07 4.60
C GLN A 92 18.41 7.39 4.14
N LEU A 93 17.62 7.39 3.06
CA LEU A 93 16.89 8.57 2.59
C LEU A 93 15.96 9.12 3.68
N ALA A 94 15.21 8.25 4.37
CA ALA A 94 14.33 8.64 5.47
C ALA A 94 15.10 9.32 6.61
N GLN A 95 16.28 8.81 6.95
CA GLN A 95 17.15 9.43 7.96
C GLN A 95 17.63 10.81 7.50
N GLU A 96 18.19 10.92 6.30
CA GLU A 96 18.76 12.18 5.79
C GLU A 96 17.69 13.28 5.63
N LEU A 97 16.49 12.93 5.16
CA LEU A 97 15.35 13.84 5.11
C LEU A 97 14.97 14.34 6.51
N ARG A 98 14.90 13.44 7.50
CA ARG A 98 14.54 13.78 8.88
C ARG A 98 15.60 14.70 9.53
N GLU A 99 16.88 14.50 9.24
CA GLU A 99 17.98 15.36 9.74
C GLU A 99 17.82 16.81 9.29
N VAL A 100 17.19 17.03 8.15
CA VAL A 100 16.92 18.37 7.61
C VAL A 100 15.46 18.84 7.83
N GLY A 101 14.69 18.11 8.64
CA GLY A 101 13.33 18.49 9.02
C GLY A 101 12.26 18.15 7.99
N ILE A 102 12.52 17.23 7.06
CA ILE A 102 11.58 16.76 6.04
C ILE A 102 11.11 15.35 6.42
N SER A 103 9.81 15.16 6.62
CA SER A 103 9.22 13.84 6.89
C SER A 103 9.01 13.06 5.60
N LEU A 104 9.42 11.79 5.58
CA LEU A 104 9.15 10.89 4.46
C LEU A 104 7.74 10.30 4.57
N VAL A 105 6.99 10.42 3.49
CA VAL A 105 5.66 9.82 3.30
C VAL A 105 5.75 8.80 2.18
N VAL A 106 5.18 7.62 2.35
CA VAL A 106 5.05 6.62 1.27
C VAL A 106 3.62 6.11 1.17
N ASP A 107 3.23 5.67 -0.03
CA ASP A 107 1.97 4.97 -0.21
C ASP A 107 2.02 3.59 0.47
N PHE A 108 0.94 3.26 1.17
CA PHE A 108 0.70 1.95 1.72
C PHE A 108 -0.63 1.41 1.18
N ILE A 109 -0.53 0.45 0.28
CA ILE A 109 -1.69 -0.15 -0.38
C ILE A 109 -2.34 -1.13 0.60
N PHE A 110 -3.51 -0.77 1.14
CA PHE A 110 -4.12 -1.48 2.26
C PHE A 110 -5.23 -2.44 1.83
N ASN A 111 -5.94 -2.15 0.73
CA ASN A 111 -7.07 -2.95 0.27
C ASN A 111 -6.67 -4.28 -0.40
N HIS A 112 -5.54 -4.33 -1.11
CA HIS A 112 -5.17 -5.45 -1.97
C HIS A 112 -3.67 -5.65 -2.04
N THR A 113 -3.26 -6.82 -2.55
CA THR A 113 -1.88 -7.09 -2.96
C THR A 113 -1.85 -7.47 -4.44
N ALA A 114 -0.66 -7.50 -5.04
CA ALA A 114 -0.50 -8.13 -6.34
C ALA A 114 -0.77 -9.65 -6.26
N ASN A 115 -1.20 -10.22 -7.37
CA ASN A 115 -1.46 -11.67 -7.48
C ASN A 115 -0.20 -12.54 -7.40
N ASN A 116 1.00 -11.95 -7.48
CA ASN A 116 2.29 -12.59 -7.26
C ASN A 116 2.87 -12.33 -5.84
N HIS A 117 2.16 -11.62 -4.97
CA HIS A 117 2.53 -11.50 -3.56
C HIS A 117 2.66 -12.90 -2.93
N GLU A 118 3.53 -13.05 -1.93
CA GLU A 118 3.76 -14.35 -1.26
C GLU A 118 2.45 -15.00 -0.80
N TRP A 119 1.56 -14.24 -0.17
CA TRP A 119 0.25 -14.74 0.29
C TRP A 119 -0.64 -15.18 -0.88
N ALA A 120 -0.68 -14.40 -1.96
CA ALA A 120 -1.45 -14.73 -3.14
C ALA A 120 -0.90 -15.98 -3.85
N SER A 121 0.42 -16.12 -3.93
CA SER A 121 1.08 -17.29 -4.49
C SER A 121 0.77 -18.58 -3.72
N LYS A 122 0.73 -18.51 -2.39
CA LYS A 122 0.30 -19.62 -1.52
C LYS A 122 -1.18 -19.95 -1.71
N ALA A 123 -2.05 -18.92 -1.76
CA ALA A 123 -3.48 -19.10 -2.01
C ALA A 123 -3.74 -19.76 -3.37
N GLN A 124 -3.01 -19.35 -4.42
CA GLN A 124 -3.06 -19.98 -5.75
C GLN A 124 -2.64 -21.45 -5.73
N SER A 125 -1.68 -21.80 -4.87
CA SER A 125 -1.18 -23.17 -4.73
C SER A 125 -2.12 -24.08 -3.92
N GLY A 126 -3.26 -23.56 -3.47
CA GLY A 126 -4.27 -24.32 -2.74
C GLY A 126 -4.08 -24.34 -1.22
N ASP A 127 -3.20 -23.50 -0.66
CA ASP A 127 -3.03 -23.37 0.79
C ASP A 127 -4.32 -22.81 1.42
N PRO A 128 -5.03 -23.60 2.26
CA PRO A 128 -6.34 -23.21 2.78
C PRO A 128 -6.26 -22.02 3.76
N GLU A 129 -5.14 -21.83 4.42
CA GLU A 129 -4.93 -20.67 5.30
C GLU A 129 -4.86 -19.39 4.47
N PHE A 130 -4.02 -19.38 3.44
CA PHE A 130 -3.83 -18.19 2.60
C PHE A 130 -5.00 -17.93 1.65
N GLN A 131 -5.80 -18.94 1.30
CA GLN A 131 -7.05 -18.72 0.59
C GLN A 131 -8.05 -17.89 1.41
N GLN A 132 -7.99 -17.93 2.74
CA GLN A 132 -8.81 -17.10 3.64
C GLN A 132 -8.27 -15.66 3.78
N TYR A 133 -7.06 -15.37 3.29
CA TYR A 133 -6.52 -14.01 3.27
C TYR A 133 -7.15 -13.13 2.20
N TYR A 134 -7.78 -13.75 1.21
CA TYR A 134 -8.44 -13.08 0.10
C TYR A 134 -9.91 -13.43 0.05
N TRP A 135 -10.70 -12.59 -0.61
CA TRP A 135 -12.09 -12.94 -0.93
C TRP A 135 -12.11 -13.86 -2.15
N MET A 136 -12.24 -15.17 -1.91
CA MET A 136 -12.22 -16.23 -2.92
C MET A 136 -13.51 -17.05 -2.86
N PHE A 137 -14.05 -17.43 -4.04
CA PHE A 137 -15.32 -18.13 -4.20
C PHE A 137 -15.15 -19.34 -5.11
N ASP A 138 -15.84 -20.43 -4.76
CA ASP A 138 -15.77 -21.68 -5.53
C ASP A 138 -16.60 -21.61 -6.83
N ARG A 139 -17.67 -20.81 -6.85
CA ARG A 139 -18.61 -20.73 -7.96
C ARG A 139 -18.87 -19.28 -8.35
N GLU A 140 -19.10 -19.07 -9.64
CA GLU A 140 -19.45 -17.76 -10.18
C GLU A 140 -20.75 -17.20 -9.57
N GLU A 141 -21.74 -18.09 -9.34
CA GLU A 141 -23.02 -17.70 -8.76
C GLU A 141 -22.87 -17.01 -7.39
N ASP A 142 -21.86 -17.41 -6.62
CA ASP A 142 -21.57 -16.82 -5.31
C ASP A 142 -21.08 -15.36 -5.45
N THR A 143 -20.52 -14.96 -6.58
CA THR A 143 -20.07 -13.59 -6.86
C THR A 143 -21.21 -12.68 -7.35
N ILE A 144 -22.23 -13.23 -8.00
CA ILE A 144 -23.34 -12.47 -8.61
C ILE A 144 -24.06 -11.64 -7.55
N ALA A 145 -24.33 -12.22 -6.38
CA ALA A 145 -25.02 -11.53 -5.29
C ALA A 145 -24.26 -10.29 -4.78
N TRP A 146 -22.92 -10.35 -4.83
CA TRP A 146 -22.07 -9.22 -4.49
C TRP A 146 -22.05 -8.19 -5.63
N GLN A 147 -21.82 -8.63 -6.86
CA GLN A 147 -21.66 -7.76 -8.02
C GLN A 147 -22.87 -6.84 -8.25
N GLN A 148 -24.09 -7.26 -7.90
CA GLN A 148 -25.32 -6.47 -8.04
C GLN A 148 -25.30 -5.13 -7.29
N HIS A 149 -24.51 -5.03 -6.24
CA HIS A 149 -24.45 -3.85 -5.37
C HIS A 149 -23.17 -3.03 -5.56
N LEU A 150 -22.15 -3.61 -6.20
CA LEU A 150 -20.85 -2.97 -6.35
C LEU A 150 -20.86 -1.95 -7.48
N ARG A 151 -20.18 -0.84 -7.24
CA ARG A 151 -19.81 0.08 -8.31
C ARG A 151 -18.61 -0.48 -9.08
N ILE A 152 -18.68 -0.52 -10.40
CA ILE A 152 -17.54 -0.84 -11.24
C ILE A 152 -16.65 0.40 -11.31
N ILE A 153 -15.45 0.29 -10.74
CA ILE A 153 -14.48 1.40 -10.67
C ILE A 153 -13.90 1.69 -12.05
N PHE A 154 -13.56 0.65 -12.81
CA PHE A 154 -13.08 0.76 -14.18
C PHE A 154 -14.12 0.18 -15.15
N PRO A 155 -14.86 1.03 -15.91
CA PRO A 155 -15.97 0.59 -16.78
C PRO A 155 -15.57 -0.44 -17.85
N ASP A 156 -14.31 -0.41 -18.29
CA ASP A 156 -13.78 -1.35 -19.31
C ASP A 156 -13.62 -2.77 -18.77
N ARG A 157 -13.71 -2.96 -17.44
CA ARG A 157 -13.71 -4.26 -16.78
C ARG A 157 -15.13 -4.78 -16.64
N GLY A 158 -15.36 -6.03 -16.94
CA GLY A 158 -16.67 -6.67 -16.87
C GLY A 158 -17.23 -6.89 -15.46
N GLY A 159 -16.49 -6.52 -14.39
CA GLY A 159 -16.89 -6.71 -13.00
C GLY A 159 -15.72 -6.65 -12.02
N SER A 160 -16.00 -6.98 -10.76
CA SER A 160 -15.05 -6.93 -9.65
C SER A 160 -14.54 -8.32 -9.23
N PHE A 161 -14.68 -9.32 -10.09
CA PHE A 161 -14.23 -10.68 -9.81
C PHE A 161 -13.47 -11.26 -11.01
N THR A 162 -12.38 -11.95 -10.73
CA THR A 162 -11.48 -12.54 -11.73
C THR A 162 -11.31 -14.04 -11.47
N TRP A 163 -11.41 -14.85 -12.52
CA TRP A 163 -11.14 -16.28 -12.41
C TRP A 163 -9.65 -16.56 -12.28
N CYS A 164 -9.27 -17.30 -11.26
CA CYS A 164 -7.90 -17.79 -11.06
C CYS A 164 -7.80 -19.25 -11.46
N GLU A 165 -7.18 -19.50 -12.60
CA GLU A 165 -7.03 -20.84 -13.17
C GLU A 165 -6.26 -21.80 -12.26
N LYS A 166 -5.23 -21.33 -11.57
CA LYS A 166 -4.40 -22.18 -10.70
C LYS A 166 -5.15 -22.72 -9.49
N SER A 167 -5.96 -21.86 -8.83
CA SER A 167 -6.74 -22.25 -7.65
C SER A 167 -8.13 -22.76 -8.00
N GLN A 168 -8.58 -22.62 -9.25
CA GLN A 168 -9.95 -22.92 -9.71
C GLN A 168 -11.00 -22.18 -8.86
N LYS A 169 -10.76 -20.88 -8.62
CA LYS A 169 -11.63 -20.02 -7.81
C LYS A 169 -11.79 -18.63 -8.44
N TRP A 170 -12.93 -18.03 -8.19
CA TRP A 170 -13.15 -16.61 -8.42
C TRP A 170 -12.53 -15.79 -7.29
N VAL A 171 -11.81 -14.73 -7.62
CA VAL A 171 -11.16 -13.85 -6.65
C VAL A 171 -11.75 -12.45 -6.79
N TRP A 172 -12.00 -11.79 -5.67
CA TRP A 172 -12.40 -10.39 -5.67
C TRP A 172 -11.24 -9.49 -6.09
N THR A 173 -11.48 -8.66 -7.09
CA THR A 173 -10.51 -7.74 -7.71
C THR A 173 -11.19 -6.41 -7.98
N THR A 174 -11.30 -5.56 -6.97
CA THR A 174 -12.03 -4.27 -7.07
C THR A 174 -11.47 -3.40 -8.20
N PHE A 175 -10.15 -3.39 -8.40
CA PHE A 175 -9.47 -2.52 -9.37
C PHE A 175 -9.03 -3.31 -10.62
N PHE A 176 -7.88 -3.94 -10.62
CA PHE A 176 -7.36 -4.72 -11.73
C PHE A 176 -7.29 -6.22 -11.41
N GLU A 177 -7.27 -7.05 -12.44
CA GLU A 177 -7.26 -8.52 -12.30
C GLU A 177 -6.07 -9.06 -11.52
N PHE A 178 -4.96 -8.32 -11.55
CA PHE A 178 -3.74 -8.63 -10.81
C PHE A 178 -3.71 -8.03 -9.39
N GLN A 179 -4.76 -7.34 -8.95
CA GLN A 179 -4.91 -6.75 -7.61
C GLN A 179 -5.99 -7.52 -6.83
N TRP A 180 -5.57 -8.38 -5.92
CA TRP A 180 -6.43 -9.26 -5.16
C TRP A 180 -6.84 -8.65 -3.83
N ASP A 181 -8.14 -8.46 -3.63
CA ASP A 181 -8.68 -7.83 -2.42
C ASP A 181 -8.50 -8.69 -1.18
N LEU A 182 -7.91 -8.08 -0.14
CA LEU A 182 -7.67 -8.70 1.14
C LEU A 182 -8.97 -8.87 1.94
N ASN A 183 -9.07 -9.97 2.67
CA ASN A 183 -10.23 -10.30 3.51
C ASN A 183 -10.02 -9.85 4.96
N TYR A 184 -10.33 -8.61 5.27
CA TYR A 184 -10.22 -8.06 6.63
C TYR A 184 -11.23 -8.62 7.63
N SER A 185 -12.20 -9.45 7.22
CA SER A 185 -13.00 -10.23 8.18
C SER A 185 -12.17 -11.34 8.83
N ASN A 186 -11.01 -11.69 8.25
CA ASN A 186 -10.00 -12.56 8.85
C ASN A 186 -9.00 -11.71 9.64
N PRO A 187 -8.93 -11.81 10.99
CA PRO A 187 -8.02 -10.99 11.79
C PRO A 187 -6.53 -11.22 11.49
N GLU A 188 -6.15 -12.37 10.92
CA GLU A 188 -4.75 -12.65 10.54
C GLU A 188 -4.29 -11.75 9.38
N VAL A 189 -5.20 -11.33 8.50
CA VAL A 189 -4.91 -10.36 7.44
C VAL A 189 -4.53 -9.01 8.06
N PHE A 190 -5.34 -8.52 9.01
CA PHE A 190 -5.03 -7.27 9.71
C PHE A 190 -3.70 -7.35 10.46
N ARG A 191 -3.43 -8.46 11.15
CA ARG A 191 -2.15 -8.69 11.85
C ARG A 191 -0.96 -8.69 10.88
N GLY A 192 -1.11 -9.35 9.73
CA GLY A 192 -0.09 -9.37 8.70
C GLY A 192 0.20 -7.96 8.15
N MET A 193 -0.84 -7.24 7.77
CA MET A 193 -0.69 -5.86 7.25
C MET A 193 -0.15 -4.90 8.31
N LEU A 194 -0.56 -5.04 9.58
CA LEU A 194 0.02 -4.27 10.67
C LEU A 194 1.53 -4.56 10.85
N ALA A 195 1.95 -5.81 10.67
CA ALA A 195 3.38 -6.17 10.73
C ALA A 195 4.18 -5.47 9.60
N GLU A 196 3.62 -5.35 8.40
CA GLU A 196 4.25 -4.60 7.31
C GLU A 196 4.31 -3.09 7.61
N MET A 197 3.25 -2.50 8.17
CA MET A 197 3.27 -1.10 8.61
C MET A 197 4.37 -0.86 9.65
N LEU A 198 4.46 -1.72 10.68
CA LEU A 198 5.49 -1.63 11.71
C LEU A 198 6.90 -1.86 11.15
N PHE A 199 7.05 -2.74 10.17
CA PHE A 199 8.33 -2.91 9.47
C PHE A 199 8.75 -1.59 8.79
N LEU A 200 7.87 -0.95 8.02
CA LEU A 200 8.16 0.29 7.32
C LEU A 200 8.48 1.45 8.27
N THR A 201 7.72 1.59 9.36
CA THR A 201 8.02 2.62 10.36
C THR A 201 9.37 2.39 11.05
N ASN A 202 9.78 1.13 11.23
CA ASN A 202 11.12 0.79 11.73
C ASN A 202 12.27 1.08 10.73
N GLN A 203 11.94 1.21 9.42
CA GLN A 203 12.88 1.76 8.43
C GLN A 203 13.00 3.29 8.50
N GLY A 204 12.19 3.95 9.32
CA GLY A 204 12.24 5.40 9.51
C GLY A 204 11.22 6.19 8.70
N ILE A 205 10.28 5.52 8.03
CA ILE A 205 9.17 6.17 7.34
C ILE A 205 8.24 6.77 8.41
N GLU A 206 7.93 8.07 8.29
CA GLU A 206 7.18 8.80 9.30
C GLU A 206 5.68 8.82 9.06
N VAL A 207 5.25 8.73 7.80
CA VAL A 207 3.84 8.79 7.42
C VAL A 207 3.55 7.74 6.35
N LEU A 208 2.47 6.99 6.54
CA LEU A 208 1.92 6.07 5.54
C LEU A 208 0.65 6.68 4.97
N ARG A 209 0.62 6.92 3.66
CA ARG A 209 -0.61 7.30 2.96
C ARG A 209 -1.37 6.03 2.61
N MET A 210 -2.52 5.84 3.28
CA MET A 210 -3.35 4.64 3.11
C MET A 210 -4.11 4.69 1.79
N ASP A 211 -3.70 3.87 0.83
CA ASP A 211 -4.40 3.77 -0.46
C ASP A 211 -5.61 2.84 -0.37
N ALA A 212 -6.68 3.19 -1.11
CA ALA A 212 -7.90 2.39 -1.28
C ALA A 212 -8.56 1.94 0.04
N VAL A 213 -8.33 2.65 1.15
CA VAL A 213 -8.84 2.30 2.49
C VAL A 213 -10.38 2.23 2.53
N ALA A 214 -11.07 2.99 1.69
CA ALA A 214 -12.52 2.97 1.59
C ALA A 214 -13.09 1.58 1.22
N PHE A 215 -12.31 0.73 0.58
CA PHE A 215 -12.74 -0.55 0.03
C PHE A 215 -12.39 -1.77 0.89
N ILE A 216 -11.67 -1.60 2.00
CA ILE A 216 -11.12 -2.74 2.78
C ILE A 216 -12.17 -3.63 3.41
N TRP A 217 -13.38 -3.10 3.73
CA TRP A 217 -14.42 -3.88 4.39
C TRP A 217 -15.55 -4.24 3.43
N LYS A 218 -15.85 -5.54 3.33
CA LYS A 218 -16.89 -6.06 2.46
C LYS A 218 -18.13 -6.44 3.29
N ARG A 219 -19.28 -5.83 2.97
CA ARG A 219 -20.56 -6.12 3.62
C ARG A 219 -21.62 -6.47 2.56
N ALA A 220 -22.23 -7.65 2.69
CA ALA A 220 -23.25 -8.10 1.76
C ALA A 220 -24.42 -7.11 1.68
N GLY A 221 -24.93 -6.87 0.47
CA GLY A 221 -26.05 -5.96 0.21
C GLY A 221 -25.68 -4.47 0.23
N THR A 222 -24.38 -4.14 0.27
CA THR A 222 -23.88 -2.76 0.16
C THR A 222 -22.93 -2.62 -1.03
N ASP A 223 -22.53 -1.39 -1.34
CA ASP A 223 -21.50 -1.09 -2.35
C ASP A 223 -20.08 -1.44 -1.88
N CYS A 224 -19.90 -1.82 -0.62
CA CYS A 224 -18.61 -2.11 0.03
C CYS A 224 -17.64 -0.91 0.02
N GLU A 225 -18.16 0.30 -0.05
CA GLU A 225 -17.37 1.53 0.06
C GLU A 225 -17.64 2.22 1.41
N ASN A 226 -16.60 2.75 2.05
CA ASN A 226 -16.69 3.56 3.26
C ASN A 226 -17.52 2.93 4.39
N GLN A 227 -17.48 1.62 4.53
CA GLN A 227 -18.17 0.94 5.62
C GLN A 227 -17.59 1.39 6.97
N PRO A 228 -18.40 1.46 8.06
CA PRO A 228 -17.93 1.93 9.37
C PRO A 228 -16.68 1.20 9.88
N GLU A 229 -16.53 -0.07 9.55
CA GLU A 229 -15.39 -0.88 9.97
C GLU A 229 -14.08 -0.50 9.25
N ALA A 230 -14.15 0.26 8.16
CA ALA A 230 -12.96 0.78 7.47
C ALA A 230 -12.37 2.02 8.17
N HIS A 231 -13.12 2.65 9.06
CA HIS A 231 -12.79 3.87 9.80
C HIS A 231 -12.51 3.59 11.28
#